data_02d7e0eb7f9363f9a3c4d9752230de62
#
_entry.id   02d7e0eb7f9363f9a3c4d9752230de62
#
_cell.length_a   1.000
_cell.length_b   1.000
_cell.length_c   1.000
_cell.angle_alpha   90.00
_cell.angle_beta   90.00
_cell.angle_gamma   90.00
#
_symmetry.space_group_name_H-M   'P 1'
#
loop_
_entity.id
_entity.type
_entity.pdbx_description
1 polymer ?
#
loop_
_entity_poly.entity_id
_entity_poly.type
_entity_poly.pdbx_seq_one_letter_code
_entity_poly.pdbx_strand_id
1 'polypeptide(L)' 'METFKKITNFNYMPVQEGIRLSYSFSELNKDGNIISSNNKSSFIVQDEKIIQNINNILTFLEEK' A
#
# COMPACT_ATOMS: atom_id res chain seq x y z
N MET A 1 -7.17 19.76 12.27
CA MET A 1 -6.41 18.79 13.06
C MET A 1 -5.58 17.92 12.13
N GLU A 2 -4.29 17.82 12.39
CA GLU A 2 -3.41 17.01 11.53
C GLU A 2 -3.49 15.55 11.91
N THR A 3 -3.59 14.70 10.91
CA THR A 3 -3.58 13.27 11.10
C THR A 3 -2.51 12.67 10.20
N PHE A 4 -2.02 11.52 10.58
CA PHE A 4 -1.04 10.77 9.82
C PHE A 4 -1.62 9.42 9.46
N LYS A 5 -1.33 8.98 8.25
CA LYS A 5 -1.75 7.66 7.78
C LYS A 5 -0.57 6.70 7.93
N LYS A 6 -0.79 5.61 8.63
CA LYS A 6 0.23 4.58 8.76
C LYS A 6 -0.26 3.32 8.06
N ILE A 7 0.49 2.91 7.05
CA ILE A 7 0.15 1.69 6.31
C ILE A 7 0.51 0.49 7.17
N THR A 8 -0.46 -0.38 7.40
CA THR A 8 -0.26 -1.56 8.22
C THR A 8 -0.17 -2.83 7.40
N ASN A 9 -0.69 -2.79 6.18
CA ASN A 9 -0.69 -3.97 5.32
C ASN A 9 -0.94 -3.52 3.89
N PHE A 10 -0.38 -4.26 2.93
CA PHE A 10 -0.74 -4.04 1.54
C PHE A 10 -0.55 -5.33 0.77
N ASN A 11 -1.29 -5.46 -0.32
CA ASN A 11 -1.10 -6.56 -1.25
C ASN A 11 -1.36 -6.04 -2.66
N TYR A 12 -1.01 -6.84 -3.63
CA TYR A 12 -1.14 -6.45 -5.02
C TYR A 12 -1.71 -7.62 -5.82
N MET A 13 -2.31 -7.29 -6.96
CA MET A 13 -2.81 -8.29 -7.89
C MET A 13 -2.59 -7.75 -9.29
N PRO A 14 -1.82 -8.45 -10.14
CA PRO A 14 -1.68 -8.05 -11.53
C PRO A 14 -3.03 -8.14 -12.24
N VAL A 15 -3.38 -7.11 -12.97
CA VAL A 15 -4.60 -7.08 -13.77
C VAL A 15 -4.24 -6.58 -15.16
N GLN A 16 -5.19 -6.67 -16.08
CA GLN A 16 -4.93 -6.32 -17.46
C GLN A 16 -4.53 -4.84 -17.62
N GLU A 17 -5.10 -3.97 -16.80
CA GLU A 17 -4.86 -2.53 -16.89
C GLU A 17 -3.61 -2.07 -16.12
N GLY A 18 -2.99 -2.96 -15.34
CA GLY A 18 -1.84 -2.60 -14.53
C GLY A 18 -1.74 -3.49 -13.31
N ILE A 19 -1.59 -2.88 -12.14
CA ILE A 19 -1.55 -3.63 -10.89
C ILE A 19 -2.58 -3.04 -9.94
N ARG A 20 -3.49 -3.89 -9.44
CA ARG A 20 -4.42 -3.47 -8.39
C ARG A 20 -3.69 -3.55 -7.07
N LEU A 21 -3.58 -2.42 -6.41
CA LEU A 21 -2.91 -2.32 -5.11
C LEU A 21 -3.97 -2.07 -4.04
N SER A 22 -4.02 -2.96 -3.06
CA SER A 22 -4.94 -2.84 -1.93
C SER A 22 -4.11 -2.64 -0.67
N TYR A 23 -4.58 -1.79 0.22
CA TYR A 23 -3.82 -1.55 1.44
C TYR A 23 -4.74 -1.23 2.59
N SER A 24 -4.24 -1.49 3.79
CA SER A 24 -4.91 -1.16 5.04
C SER A 24 -4.08 -0.12 5.76
N PHE A 25 -4.74 0.75 6.51
CA PHE A 25 -4.03 1.80 7.21
C PHE A 25 -4.77 2.20 8.47
N SER A 26 -4.03 2.79 9.40
CA SER A 26 -4.57 3.41 10.58
C SER A 26 -4.32 4.91 10.50
N GLU A 27 -5.19 5.69 11.11
CA GLU A 27 -4.98 7.12 11.22
C GLU A 27 -4.60 7.46 12.65
N LEU A 28 -3.55 8.24 12.79
CA LEU A 28 -3.01 8.65 14.08
C LEU A 28 -3.09 10.16 14.19
N ASN A 29 -3.26 10.67 15.41
CA ASN A 29 -3.15 12.09 15.63
C ASN A 29 -1.67 12.46 15.83
N LYS A 30 -1.41 13.76 16.04
CA LYS A 30 -0.05 14.24 16.18
C LYS A 30 0.67 13.67 17.41
N ASP A 31 -0.07 13.16 18.36
CA ASP A 31 0.51 12.58 19.58
C ASP A 31 0.75 11.08 19.44
N GLY A 32 0.43 10.52 18.28
CA GLY A 32 0.65 9.10 18.03
C GLY A 32 -0.48 8.20 18.47
N ASN A 33 -1.61 8.78 18.88
CA ASN A 33 -2.76 7.99 19.29
C ASN A 33 -3.59 7.59 18.07
N ILE A 34 -4.08 6.36 18.08
CA ILE A 34 -4.88 5.84 16.97
C ILE A 34 -6.26 6.47 17.02
N ILE A 35 -6.63 7.16 15.94
CA ILE A 35 -7.95 7.76 15.78
C ILE A 35 -8.91 6.75 15.14
N SER A 36 -8.42 6.04 14.13
CA SER A 36 -9.20 5.00 13.48
C SER A 36 -8.23 3.92 12.98
N SER A 37 -8.75 2.71 12.82
CA SER A 37 -7.93 1.59 12.39
C SER A 37 -8.70 0.72 11.41
N ASN A 38 -7.98 -0.18 10.75
CA ASN A 38 -8.55 -1.13 9.78
C ASN A 38 -9.23 -0.44 8.61
N ASN A 39 -8.78 0.76 8.27
CA ASN A 39 -9.24 1.43 7.07
C ASN A 39 -8.63 0.74 5.85
N LYS A 40 -9.42 0.57 4.79
CA LYS A 40 -8.97 -0.13 3.59
C LYS A 40 -9.22 0.71 2.37
N SER A 41 -8.34 0.57 1.39
CA SER A 41 -8.50 1.26 0.12
C SER A 41 -7.83 0.44 -0.97
N SER A 42 -8.21 0.66 -2.21
CA SER A 42 -7.58 0.00 -3.35
C SER A 42 -7.68 0.90 -4.57
N PHE A 43 -6.74 0.71 -5.48
CA PHE A 43 -6.73 1.46 -6.72
C PHE A 43 -5.84 0.73 -7.72
N ILE A 44 -5.93 1.13 -8.99
CA ILE A 44 -5.11 0.54 -10.05
C ILE A 44 -3.91 1.44 -10.28
N VAL A 45 -2.72 0.85 -10.19
CA VAL A 45 -1.47 1.56 -10.40
C VAL A 45 -1.06 1.37 -11.86
N GLN A 46 -0.86 2.50 -12.55
CA GLN A 46 -0.36 2.50 -13.92
C GLN A 46 0.98 3.21 -14.04
N ASP A 47 1.52 3.71 -12.93
CA ASP A 47 2.81 4.38 -12.89
C ASP A 47 3.92 3.34 -13.05
N GLU A 48 4.72 3.49 -14.09
CA GLU A 48 5.77 2.53 -14.40
C GLU A 48 6.80 2.41 -13.29
N LYS A 49 7.10 3.50 -12.59
CA LYS A 49 8.07 3.46 -11.51
C LYS A 49 7.57 2.63 -10.34
N ILE A 50 6.29 2.75 -10.01
CA ILE A 50 5.71 1.98 -8.92
C ILE A 50 5.63 0.50 -9.32
N ILE A 51 5.23 0.23 -10.55
CA ILE A 51 5.17 -1.14 -11.06
C ILE A 51 6.57 -1.76 -11.02
N GLN A 52 7.59 -1.01 -11.41
CA GLN A 52 8.96 -1.49 -11.38
C GLN A 52 9.41 -1.81 -9.94
N ASN A 53 9.04 -0.97 -8.98
CA ASN A 53 9.38 -1.21 -7.58
C ASN A 53 8.73 -2.49 -7.07
N ILE A 54 7.48 -2.72 -7.45
CA ILE A 54 6.78 -3.96 -7.07
C ILE A 54 7.45 -5.16 -7.70
N ASN A 55 7.83 -5.08 -8.97
CA ASN A 55 8.52 -6.16 -9.65
C ASN A 55 9.87 -6.46 -9.02
N ASN A 56 10.56 -5.43 -8.54
CA ASN A 56 11.84 -5.63 -7.85
C ASN A 56 11.64 -6.41 -6.55
N ILE A 57 10.58 -6.13 -5.81
CA ILE A 57 10.26 -6.86 -4.60
C ILE A 57 9.95 -8.31 -4.93
N LEU A 58 9.19 -8.55 -5.99
CA LEU A 58 8.85 -9.91 -6.41
C LEU A 58 10.10 -10.70 -6.79
N THR A 59 10.99 -10.09 -7.55
CA THR A 59 12.23 -10.74 -7.94
C THR A 59 13.04 -11.11 -6.71
N PHE A 60 13.11 -10.22 -5.74
CA PHE A 60 13.82 -10.49 -4.50
C PHE A 60 13.23 -11.70 -3.79
N LEU A 61 11.91 -11.78 -3.73
CA LEU A 61 11.24 -12.90 -3.06
C LEU A 61 11.41 -14.21 -3.82
N GLU A 62 11.40 -14.14 -5.15
CA GLU A 62 11.56 -15.34 -5.98
C GLU A 62 12.95 -15.96 -5.85
N GLU A 63 13.95 -15.16 -5.46
CA GLU A 63 15.31 -15.64 -5.25
C GLU A 63 15.52 -16.29 -3.89
N LYS A 64 14.52 -16.25 -3.03
CA LYS A 64 14.57 -16.92 -1.74
C LYS A 64 14.19 -18.38 -1.86
#